data_21739c84d9f61ae0a6b450b71b84fd7c
#
_entry.id   21739c84d9f61ae0a6b450b71b84fd7c
#
_cell.length_a   1.000
_cell.length_b   1.000
_cell.length_c   1.000
_cell.angle_alpha   90.00
_cell.angle_beta   90.00
_cell.angle_gamma   90.00
#
_symmetry.space_group_name_H-M   'P 1'
#
loop_
_entity.id
_entity.type
_entity.pdbx_description
1 polymer ?
#
loop_
_entity_poly.entity_id
_entity_poly.type
_entity_poly.pdbx_seq_one_letter_code
_entity_poly.pdbx_strand_id
1 'polypeptide(L)'
;MSFIVQANEKTYKMVFVPASEKGDESDYTNLISITEKLTGFKIKTIKVTDYNAAVEAMRAGRAHIAWYGGKTYIKAAEIANAEAFAAGVRPGETNANYYAYFVVKKDSELKKFEDVKGKVLALNTIGSTSGDLIPQVELAKIDLSTTNKDHFKKVYYAGSHDACLLSVLNEQADVCGMSSRNFEARLKDKTFSMDQVRIIHKSSSVPPPPLAYSKNIPLEDRNKIKKAVLEAHKHGSIGGYGGEMSHYIEVKDSDYNVLRDVVKLLKKNKS
;
A
#
# COMPACT_ATOMS: atom_id res chain seq x y z
N MET A 1 4.48 -53.27 1.64
CA MET A 1 3.74 -52.23 0.89
C MET A 1 3.83 -50.94 1.68
N SER A 2 4.68 -50.00 1.25
CA SER A 2 4.77 -48.66 1.88
C SER A 2 3.60 -47.81 1.34
N PHE A 3 2.65 -47.48 2.18
CA PHE A 3 1.66 -46.46 1.86
C PHE A 3 2.37 -45.10 1.87
N ILE A 4 2.66 -44.56 0.69
CA ILE A 4 3.01 -43.12 0.54
C ILE A 4 1.72 -42.36 0.85
N VAL A 5 1.59 -41.88 2.08
CA VAL A 5 0.58 -40.88 2.44
C VAL A 5 0.99 -39.62 1.68
N GLN A 6 0.35 -39.38 0.56
CA GLN A 6 0.48 -38.14 -0.19
C GLN A 6 -0.13 -37.06 0.71
N ALA A 7 0.71 -36.33 1.44
CA ALA A 7 0.27 -35.21 2.25
C ALA A 7 -0.44 -34.23 1.32
N ASN A 8 -1.72 -34.03 1.55
CA ASN A 8 -2.54 -33.09 0.76
C ASN A 8 -1.93 -31.71 0.89
N GLU A 9 -1.33 -31.20 -0.18
CA GLU A 9 -0.57 -29.94 -0.20
C GLU A 9 -1.53 -28.79 0.15
N LYS A 10 -1.34 -28.18 1.33
CA LYS A 10 -2.17 -27.06 1.79
C LYS A 10 -2.04 -25.88 0.84
N THR A 11 -3.16 -25.36 0.37
CA THR A 11 -3.20 -24.19 -0.51
C THR A 11 -3.80 -23.00 0.19
N TYR A 12 -3.05 -21.88 0.22
CA TYR A 12 -3.52 -20.58 0.68
C TYR A 12 -3.71 -19.62 -0.49
N LYS A 13 -4.62 -18.66 -0.34
CA LYS A 13 -4.91 -17.67 -1.37
C LYS A 13 -4.45 -16.30 -0.89
N MET A 14 -3.70 -15.59 -1.70
CA MET A 14 -3.16 -14.27 -1.39
C MET A 14 -3.75 -13.21 -2.30
N VAL A 15 -4.18 -12.09 -1.73
CA VAL A 15 -4.74 -10.94 -2.43
C VAL A 15 -3.86 -9.72 -2.25
N PHE A 16 -3.80 -8.89 -3.28
CA PHE A 16 -3.08 -7.61 -3.29
C PHE A 16 -4.06 -6.48 -3.57
N VAL A 17 -3.95 -5.36 -2.82
CA VAL A 17 -4.66 -4.14 -3.21
C VAL A 17 -4.02 -3.57 -4.47
N PRO A 18 -4.81 -3.08 -5.45
CA PRO A 18 -4.27 -2.59 -6.73
C PRO A 18 -3.69 -1.17 -6.55
N ALA A 19 -2.45 -1.06 -6.09
CA ALA A 19 -1.78 0.22 -5.88
C ALA A 19 -1.08 0.73 -7.15
N SER A 20 -0.70 -0.15 -8.07
CA SER A 20 -0.05 0.16 -9.35
C SER A 20 -0.81 -0.44 -10.54
N GLU A 21 -0.61 0.12 -11.72
CA GLU A 21 -1.22 -0.40 -12.97
C GLU A 21 -0.57 -1.70 -13.44
N LYS A 22 0.72 -1.89 -13.18
CA LYS A 22 1.45 -3.13 -13.54
C LYS A 22 1.01 -4.35 -12.73
N GLY A 23 0.24 -4.13 -11.64
CA GLY A 23 -0.15 -5.15 -10.68
C GLY A 23 0.95 -5.42 -9.65
N ASP A 24 0.62 -5.20 -8.39
CA ASP A 24 1.58 -5.35 -7.28
C ASP A 24 1.98 -6.81 -7.05
N GLU A 25 1.23 -7.78 -7.58
CA GLU A 25 1.50 -9.22 -7.51
C GLU A 25 2.87 -9.60 -8.06
N SER A 26 3.29 -8.98 -9.20
CA SER A 26 4.56 -9.29 -9.85
C SER A 26 5.77 -8.98 -8.97
N ASP A 27 5.68 -7.96 -8.13
CA ASP A 27 6.74 -7.56 -7.21
C ASP A 27 6.96 -8.60 -6.09
N TYR A 28 5.96 -9.44 -5.81
CA TYR A 28 6.00 -10.44 -4.74
C TYR A 28 6.31 -11.86 -5.22
N THR A 29 6.50 -12.09 -6.51
CA THR A 29 6.67 -13.44 -7.10
C THR A 29 7.76 -14.24 -6.42
N ASN A 30 8.94 -13.66 -6.21
CA ASN A 30 10.06 -14.35 -5.55
C ASN A 30 9.78 -14.62 -4.07
N LEU A 31 9.18 -13.66 -3.35
CA LEU A 31 8.80 -13.85 -1.96
C LEU A 31 7.80 -15.00 -1.80
N ILE A 32 6.80 -15.07 -2.68
CA ILE A 32 5.81 -16.15 -2.71
C ILE A 32 6.51 -17.48 -2.96
N SER A 33 7.32 -17.59 -4.01
CA SER A 33 8.03 -18.83 -4.37
C SER A 33 8.93 -19.34 -3.23
N ILE A 34 9.68 -18.44 -2.58
CA ILE A 34 10.51 -18.79 -1.43
C ILE A 34 9.65 -19.23 -0.24
N THR A 35 8.53 -18.52 0.03
CA THR A 35 7.61 -18.88 1.10
C THR A 35 6.98 -20.26 0.87
N GLU A 36 6.55 -20.58 -0.36
CA GLU A 36 6.05 -21.91 -0.72
C GLU A 36 7.10 -22.99 -0.44
N LYS A 37 8.35 -22.75 -0.88
CA LYS A 37 9.46 -23.68 -0.70
C LYS A 37 9.78 -23.95 0.77
N LEU A 38 9.75 -22.93 1.61
CA LEU A 38 10.07 -23.03 3.03
C LEU A 38 8.93 -23.64 3.87
N THR A 39 7.68 -23.43 3.46
CA THR A 39 6.52 -23.90 4.21
C THR A 39 5.96 -25.23 3.72
N GLY A 40 6.21 -25.59 2.46
CA GLY A 40 5.54 -26.71 1.78
C GLY A 40 4.09 -26.39 1.41
N PHE A 41 3.65 -25.13 1.52
CA PHE A 41 2.31 -24.69 1.13
C PHE A 41 2.30 -24.18 -0.30
N LYS A 42 1.13 -24.22 -0.96
CA LYS A 42 0.89 -23.49 -2.20
C LYS A 42 0.23 -22.15 -1.92
N ILE A 43 0.67 -21.10 -2.61
CA ILE A 43 0.11 -19.75 -2.50
C ILE A 43 -0.42 -19.33 -3.88
N LYS A 44 -1.75 -19.32 -4.01
CA LYS A 44 -2.42 -18.85 -5.24
C LYS A 44 -2.81 -17.38 -5.09
N THR A 45 -2.47 -16.56 -6.06
CA THR A 45 -2.81 -15.14 -6.06
C THR A 45 -4.24 -14.90 -6.56
N ILE A 46 -4.88 -13.85 -6.04
CA ILE A 46 -6.24 -13.43 -6.43
C ILE A 46 -6.19 -11.97 -6.82
N LYS A 47 -6.69 -11.66 -8.01
CA LYS A 47 -6.89 -10.30 -8.48
C LYS A 47 -8.21 -9.73 -7.96
N VAL A 48 -8.18 -8.46 -7.60
CA VAL A 48 -9.34 -7.68 -7.15
C VAL A 48 -9.37 -6.33 -7.85
N THR A 49 -10.54 -5.73 -7.92
CA THR A 49 -10.77 -4.47 -8.64
C THR A 49 -10.39 -3.23 -7.85
N ASP A 50 -10.47 -3.31 -6.52
CA ASP A 50 -10.22 -2.18 -5.64
C ASP A 50 -9.81 -2.63 -4.22
N TYR A 51 -9.45 -1.66 -3.38
CA TYR A 51 -8.98 -1.88 -2.01
C TYR A 51 -10.06 -2.51 -1.10
N ASN A 52 -11.33 -2.15 -1.28
CA ASN A 52 -12.42 -2.73 -0.49
C ASN A 52 -12.69 -4.18 -0.90
N ALA A 53 -12.57 -4.51 -2.19
CA ALA A 53 -12.72 -5.88 -2.69
C ALA A 53 -11.67 -6.82 -2.09
N ALA A 54 -10.45 -6.33 -1.81
CA ALA A 54 -9.42 -7.11 -1.10
C ALA A 54 -9.84 -7.43 0.35
N VAL A 55 -10.42 -6.48 1.08
CA VAL A 55 -10.95 -6.69 2.43
C VAL A 55 -12.10 -7.71 2.41
N GLU A 56 -13.05 -7.55 1.48
CA GLU A 56 -14.19 -8.44 1.34
C GLU A 56 -13.76 -9.86 0.92
N ALA A 57 -12.71 -10.02 0.13
CA ALA A 57 -12.16 -11.32 -0.21
C ALA A 57 -11.67 -12.06 1.05
N MET A 58 -10.99 -11.39 1.97
CA MET A 58 -10.56 -11.98 3.24
C MET A 58 -11.75 -12.21 4.18
N ARG A 59 -12.65 -11.24 4.33
CA ARG A 59 -13.85 -11.36 5.17
C ARG A 59 -14.71 -12.57 4.79
N ALA A 60 -14.85 -12.81 3.49
CA ALA A 60 -15.60 -13.95 2.94
C ALA A 60 -14.81 -15.28 2.92
N GLY A 61 -13.61 -15.33 3.49
CA GLY A 61 -12.76 -16.54 3.49
C GLY A 61 -12.21 -16.92 2.11
N ARG A 62 -12.33 -16.03 1.11
CA ARG A 62 -11.81 -16.26 -0.26
C ARG A 62 -10.31 -15.93 -0.35
N ALA A 63 -9.79 -15.07 0.50
CA ALA A 63 -8.36 -14.80 0.67
C ALA A 63 -7.93 -15.13 2.11
N HIS A 64 -6.73 -15.65 2.25
CA HIS A 64 -6.12 -16.08 3.51
C HIS A 64 -4.97 -15.18 3.91
N ILE A 65 -4.22 -14.70 2.93
CA ILE A 65 -3.09 -13.78 3.08
C ILE A 65 -3.41 -12.55 2.23
N ALA A 66 -2.96 -11.39 2.65
CA ALA A 66 -3.13 -10.15 1.91
C ALA A 66 -1.92 -9.24 2.05
N TRP A 67 -1.67 -8.46 1.01
CA TRP A 67 -0.92 -7.23 1.13
C TRP A 67 -1.91 -6.06 1.11
N TYR A 68 -1.85 -5.23 2.15
CA TYR A 68 -2.73 -4.08 2.33
C TYR A 68 -1.97 -2.77 2.44
N GLY A 69 -2.56 -1.65 2.03
CA GLY A 69 -2.20 -0.36 2.57
C GLY A 69 -2.64 -0.25 4.05
N GLY A 70 -1.98 0.58 4.85
CA GLY A 70 -2.29 0.69 6.29
C GLY A 70 -3.75 1.05 6.60
N LYS A 71 -4.36 1.98 5.81
CA LYS A 71 -5.79 2.33 5.95
C LYS A 71 -6.70 1.13 5.66
N THR A 72 -6.40 0.36 4.63
CA THR A 72 -7.16 -0.85 4.27
C THR A 72 -6.95 -1.95 5.31
N TYR A 73 -5.72 -2.07 5.82
CA TYR A 73 -5.40 -3.02 6.87
C TYR A 73 -6.21 -2.78 8.15
N ILE A 74 -6.28 -1.54 8.67
CA ILE A 74 -7.06 -1.28 9.89
C ILE A 74 -8.54 -1.64 9.72
N LYS A 75 -9.12 -1.44 8.52
CA LYS A 75 -10.47 -1.91 8.19
C LYS A 75 -10.53 -3.44 8.13
N ALA A 76 -9.55 -4.10 7.51
CA ALA A 76 -9.51 -5.57 7.43
C ALA A 76 -9.32 -6.22 8.83
N ALA A 77 -8.54 -5.60 9.71
CA ALA A 77 -8.39 -6.04 11.10
C ALA A 77 -9.72 -5.98 11.86
N GLU A 78 -10.52 -4.92 11.62
CA GLU A 78 -11.82 -4.70 12.27
C GLU A 78 -12.90 -5.69 11.78
N ILE A 79 -13.01 -5.93 10.46
CA ILE A 79 -14.17 -6.64 9.88
C ILE A 79 -13.84 -7.97 9.19
N ALA A 80 -12.55 -8.27 8.94
CA ALA A 80 -12.12 -9.46 8.19
C ALA A 80 -11.14 -10.35 8.98
N ASN A 81 -10.99 -10.13 10.27
CA ASN A 81 -10.11 -10.92 11.15
C ASN A 81 -8.63 -10.90 10.70
N ALA A 82 -8.19 -9.83 10.01
CA ALA A 82 -6.82 -9.69 9.56
C ALA A 82 -5.85 -9.39 10.70
N GLU A 83 -4.65 -9.95 10.62
CA GLU A 83 -3.54 -9.69 11.54
C GLU A 83 -2.28 -9.38 10.73
N ALA A 84 -1.71 -8.17 10.90
CA ALA A 84 -0.44 -7.79 10.29
C ALA A 84 0.71 -8.59 10.90
N PHE A 85 1.65 -9.01 10.07
CA PHE A 85 2.78 -9.82 10.55
C PHE A 85 4.15 -9.41 9.99
N ALA A 86 4.21 -8.81 8.79
CA ALA A 86 5.48 -8.42 8.20
C ALA A 86 5.34 -7.20 7.28
N ALA A 87 6.44 -6.45 7.15
CA ALA A 87 6.57 -5.36 6.19
C ALA A 87 7.98 -5.33 5.59
N GLY A 88 8.08 -5.00 4.30
CA GLY A 88 9.35 -5.00 3.58
C GLY A 88 10.17 -3.72 3.82
N VAL A 89 11.46 -3.89 4.10
CA VAL A 89 12.48 -2.85 4.18
C VAL A 89 13.26 -2.82 2.87
N ARG A 90 13.43 -1.66 2.27
CA ARG A 90 14.14 -1.49 1.00
C ARG A 90 15.65 -1.44 1.21
N PRO A 91 16.46 -1.77 0.19
CA PRO A 91 17.90 -1.62 0.28
C PRO A 91 18.32 -0.19 0.66
N GLY A 92 19.20 -0.07 1.65
CA GLY A 92 19.66 1.22 2.15
C GLY A 92 18.75 1.92 3.17
N GLU A 93 17.53 1.41 3.40
CA GLU A 93 16.61 1.93 4.43
C GLU A 93 16.85 1.21 5.78
N THR A 94 16.65 1.93 6.89
CA THR A 94 16.77 1.39 8.26
C THR A 94 15.44 0.94 8.85
N ASN A 95 14.32 1.27 8.20
CA ASN A 95 12.96 0.90 8.60
C ASN A 95 12.07 0.76 7.36
N ALA A 96 10.87 0.26 7.54
CA ALA A 96 9.92 0.00 6.46
C ALA A 96 8.94 1.18 6.20
N ASN A 97 9.06 2.29 6.91
CA ASN A 97 8.17 3.44 6.78
C ASN A 97 8.31 4.11 5.41
N TYR A 98 7.29 4.88 5.03
CA TYR A 98 7.25 5.60 3.77
C TYR A 98 6.49 6.94 3.93
N TYR A 99 6.23 7.64 2.84
CA TYR A 99 5.63 8.98 2.86
C TYR A 99 4.54 9.10 1.79
N ALA A 100 3.67 10.08 1.97
CA ALA A 100 2.87 10.63 0.88
C ALA A 100 3.59 11.86 0.31
N TYR A 101 3.65 11.96 -1.01
CA TYR A 101 4.15 13.10 -1.74
C TYR A 101 3.02 13.85 -2.41
N PHE A 102 3.11 15.18 -2.44
CA PHE A 102 2.31 16.02 -3.32
C PHE A 102 3.20 16.45 -4.49
N VAL A 103 2.83 15.97 -5.67
CA VAL A 103 3.62 16.09 -6.89
C VAL A 103 2.91 17.02 -7.86
N VAL A 104 3.65 17.94 -8.47
CA VAL A 104 3.20 18.89 -9.49
C VAL A 104 4.14 18.84 -10.70
N LYS A 105 3.76 19.39 -11.84
CA LYS A 105 4.67 19.58 -12.95
C LYS A 105 5.85 20.48 -12.55
N LYS A 106 7.00 20.28 -13.17
CA LYS A 106 8.23 21.03 -12.89
C LYS A 106 8.10 22.53 -13.13
N ASP A 107 7.43 22.90 -14.20
CA ASP A 107 7.16 24.25 -14.63
C ASP A 107 5.93 24.90 -13.97
N SER A 108 5.17 24.13 -13.14
CA SER A 108 4.00 24.61 -12.40
C SER A 108 4.32 25.86 -11.55
N GLU A 109 3.35 26.75 -11.43
CA GLU A 109 3.42 27.91 -10.54
C GLU A 109 3.34 27.52 -9.05
N LEU A 110 2.83 26.31 -8.73
CA LEU A 110 2.73 25.82 -7.36
C LEU A 110 4.13 25.52 -6.81
N LYS A 111 4.60 26.35 -5.87
CA LYS A 111 5.95 26.24 -5.31
C LYS A 111 5.96 25.65 -3.91
N LYS A 112 4.87 25.81 -3.15
CA LYS A 112 4.68 25.35 -1.77
C LYS A 112 3.33 24.68 -1.61
N PHE A 113 3.14 24.02 -0.49
CA PHE A 113 1.95 23.19 -0.25
C PHE A 113 0.65 24.00 -0.21
N GLU A 114 0.69 25.22 0.32
CA GLU A 114 -0.47 26.11 0.43
C GLU A 114 -1.02 26.56 -0.94
N ASP A 115 -0.19 26.50 -1.99
CA ASP A 115 -0.57 26.89 -3.34
C ASP A 115 -1.60 25.94 -3.98
N VAL A 116 -1.89 24.79 -3.35
CA VAL A 116 -2.85 23.79 -3.88
C VAL A 116 -4.31 24.24 -3.76
N LYS A 117 -4.60 25.28 -2.97
CA LYS A 117 -5.96 25.83 -2.85
C LYS A 117 -6.48 26.32 -4.19
N GLY A 118 -7.74 25.97 -4.51
CA GLY A 118 -8.38 26.36 -5.78
C GLY A 118 -7.93 25.54 -7.00
N LYS A 119 -7.05 24.54 -6.83
CA LYS A 119 -6.48 23.76 -7.91
C LYS A 119 -7.23 22.43 -8.14
N VAL A 120 -6.89 21.72 -9.20
CA VAL A 120 -7.38 20.37 -9.49
C VAL A 120 -6.48 19.37 -8.78
N LEU A 121 -7.04 18.64 -7.80
CA LEU A 121 -6.34 17.62 -7.02
C LEU A 121 -6.72 16.23 -7.52
N ALA A 122 -5.73 15.46 -7.94
CA ALA A 122 -5.87 14.02 -8.14
C ALA A 122 -5.44 13.26 -6.88
N LEU A 123 -6.23 12.30 -6.47
CA LEU A 123 -5.94 11.31 -5.44
C LEU A 123 -5.85 9.93 -6.09
N ASN A 124 -5.27 8.94 -5.37
CA ASN A 124 -5.15 7.60 -5.95
C ASN A 124 -6.51 6.87 -5.99
N THR A 125 -6.90 6.26 -4.89
CA THR A 125 -8.11 5.42 -4.76
C THR A 125 -8.63 5.52 -3.34
N ILE A 126 -9.95 5.50 -3.19
CA ILE A 126 -10.61 5.42 -1.88
C ILE A 126 -10.11 4.14 -1.16
N GLY A 127 -9.57 4.32 0.04
CA GLY A 127 -8.95 3.23 0.80
C GLY A 127 -7.42 3.23 0.78
N SER A 128 -6.78 3.94 -0.15
CA SER A 128 -5.33 4.14 -0.13
C SER A 128 -4.88 4.90 1.13
N THR A 129 -3.73 4.54 1.68
CA THR A 129 -3.15 5.28 2.81
C THR A 129 -2.50 6.56 2.32
N SER A 130 -1.47 6.45 1.50
CA SER A 130 -0.66 7.58 1.02
C SER A 130 -1.29 8.34 -0.15
N GLY A 131 -2.27 7.76 -0.84
CA GLY A 131 -2.96 8.39 -1.97
C GLY A 131 -4.37 8.88 -1.65
N ASP A 132 -4.84 8.74 -0.40
CA ASP A 132 -6.17 9.20 0.03
C ASP A 132 -6.16 9.68 1.49
N LEU A 133 -5.89 8.80 2.47
CA LEU A 133 -5.97 9.17 3.89
C LEU A 133 -4.96 10.26 4.27
N ILE A 134 -3.68 10.04 4.02
CA ILE A 134 -2.61 10.96 4.41
C ILE A 134 -2.71 12.30 3.66
N PRO A 135 -2.98 12.35 2.34
CA PRO A 135 -3.30 13.60 1.68
C PRO A 135 -4.40 14.42 2.36
N GLN A 136 -5.50 13.81 2.77
CA GLN A 136 -6.57 14.50 3.50
C GLN A 136 -6.08 15.06 4.84
N VAL A 137 -5.23 14.31 5.56
CA VAL A 137 -4.64 14.75 6.84
C VAL A 137 -3.71 15.94 6.63
N GLU A 138 -2.82 15.88 5.65
CA GLU A 138 -1.88 16.95 5.37
C GLU A 138 -2.62 18.24 4.96
N LEU A 139 -3.64 18.11 4.10
CA LEU A 139 -4.50 19.23 3.71
C LEU A 139 -5.23 19.85 4.91
N ALA A 140 -5.72 19.03 5.85
CA ALA A 140 -6.40 19.52 7.05
C ALA A 140 -5.47 20.37 7.95
N LYS A 141 -4.16 20.13 7.94
CA LYS A 141 -3.18 20.92 8.68
C LYS A 141 -3.03 22.38 8.18
N ILE A 142 -3.48 22.63 6.96
CA ILE A 142 -3.51 23.94 6.31
C ILE A 142 -4.95 24.42 6.03
N ASP A 143 -5.91 23.94 6.85
CA ASP A 143 -7.33 24.27 6.80
C ASP A 143 -8.01 23.98 5.45
N LEU A 144 -7.51 22.99 4.69
CA LEU A 144 -8.11 22.52 3.45
C LEU A 144 -8.80 21.17 3.63
N SER A 145 -9.91 20.97 2.94
CA SER A 145 -10.69 19.72 2.93
C SER A 145 -11.06 19.32 1.51
N THR A 146 -10.87 18.06 1.18
CA THR A 146 -11.25 17.48 -0.11
C THR A 146 -12.77 17.39 -0.30
N THR A 147 -13.55 17.57 0.76
CA THR A 147 -15.03 17.55 0.74
C THR A 147 -15.64 18.95 0.70
N ASN A 148 -14.86 20.01 0.95
CA ASN A 148 -15.31 21.40 0.79
C ASN A 148 -15.10 21.83 -0.67
N LYS A 149 -16.20 22.14 -1.35
CA LYS A 149 -16.19 22.53 -2.78
C LYS A 149 -15.48 23.84 -3.08
N ASP A 150 -15.34 24.72 -2.08
CA ASP A 150 -14.66 26.01 -2.21
C ASP A 150 -13.14 25.92 -2.07
N HIS A 151 -12.64 24.76 -1.62
CA HIS A 151 -11.20 24.58 -1.40
C HIS A 151 -10.46 24.11 -2.65
N PHE A 152 -11.13 23.46 -3.59
CA PHE A 152 -10.54 22.92 -4.81
C PHE A 152 -11.45 23.16 -6.01
N LYS A 153 -10.85 23.49 -7.16
CA LYS A 153 -11.59 23.52 -8.43
C LYS A 153 -12.20 22.15 -8.75
N LYS A 154 -11.49 21.08 -8.45
CA LYS A 154 -11.94 19.69 -8.59
C LYS A 154 -11.09 18.76 -7.73
N VAL A 155 -11.72 17.75 -7.13
CA VAL A 155 -11.04 16.60 -6.52
C VAL A 155 -11.55 15.34 -7.18
N TYR A 156 -10.66 14.44 -7.58
CA TYR A 156 -11.06 13.14 -8.14
C TYR A 156 -10.06 12.04 -7.81
N TYR A 157 -10.51 10.80 -7.93
CA TYR A 157 -9.68 9.62 -7.75
C TYR A 157 -9.25 9.09 -9.11
N ALA A 158 -7.95 9.00 -9.35
CA ALA A 158 -7.37 8.59 -10.62
C ALA A 158 -7.34 7.05 -10.81
N GLY A 159 -7.54 6.28 -9.72
CA GLY A 159 -7.60 4.82 -9.74
C GLY A 159 -6.33 4.11 -9.28
N SER A 160 -5.14 4.66 -9.57
CA SER A 160 -3.84 4.12 -9.13
C SER A 160 -2.84 5.25 -8.84
N HIS A 161 -1.70 4.94 -8.22
CA HIS A 161 -0.62 5.91 -8.06
C HIS A 161 -0.03 6.32 -9.40
N ASP A 162 0.07 5.38 -10.34
CA ASP A 162 0.58 5.64 -11.68
C ASP A 162 -0.36 6.59 -12.44
N ALA A 163 -1.67 6.34 -12.43
CA ALA A 163 -2.67 7.21 -13.05
C ALA A 163 -2.71 8.61 -12.41
N CYS A 164 -2.50 8.72 -11.09
CA CYS A 164 -2.39 10.00 -10.39
C CYS A 164 -1.20 10.82 -10.90
N LEU A 165 -0.03 10.21 -11.02
CA LEU A 165 1.17 10.87 -11.57
C LEU A 165 0.97 11.26 -13.05
N LEU A 166 0.41 10.36 -13.86
CA LEU A 166 0.10 10.63 -15.26
C LEU A 166 -0.89 11.78 -15.44
N SER A 167 -1.84 11.93 -14.50
CA SER A 167 -2.79 13.06 -14.51
C SER A 167 -2.07 14.41 -14.41
N VAL A 168 -0.99 14.49 -13.63
CA VAL A 168 -0.16 15.71 -13.53
C VAL A 168 0.68 15.90 -14.79
N LEU A 169 1.33 14.85 -15.27
CA LEU A 169 2.16 14.91 -16.48
C LEU A 169 1.36 15.32 -17.72
N ASN A 170 0.09 14.89 -17.80
CA ASN A 170 -0.84 15.19 -18.89
C ASN A 170 -1.73 16.43 -18.63
N GLU A 171 -1.43 17.22 -17.59
CA GLU A 171 -2.14 18.47 -17.26
C GLU A 171 -3.65 18.30 -16.95
N GLN A 172 -4.06 17.09 -16.60
CA GLN A 172 -5.43 16.77 -16.15
C GLN A 172 -5.64 17.12 -14.67
N ALA A 173 -4.56 17.20 -13.90
CA ALA A 173 -4.52 17.67 -12.53
C ALA A 173 -3.34 18.62 -12.33
N ASP A 174 -3.52 19.61 -11.44
CA ASP A 174 -2.46 20.51 -11.02
C ASP A 174 -1.54 19.84 -10.00
N VAL A 175 -2.09 18.95 -9.17
CA VAL A 175 -1.39 18.27 -8.09
C VAL A 175 -1.89 16.83 -7.91
N CYS A 176 -0.97 15.93 -7.59
CA CYS A 176 -1.22 14.52 -7.28
C CYS A 176 -0.74 14.17 -5.87
N GLY A 177 -1.63 13.55 -5.05
CA GLY A 177 -1.27 12.93 -3.78
C GLY A 177 -0.93 11.46 -3.96
N MET A 178 0.35 11.05 -3.81
CA MET A 178 0.77 9.69 -4.09
C MET A 178 1.81 9.12 -3.11
N SER A 179 2.05 7.82 -3.18
CA SER A 179 3.07 7.13 -2.40
C SER A 179 4.49 7.50 -2.86
N SER A 180 5.38 7.76 -1.90
CA SER A 180 6.81 7.92 -2.17
C SER A 180 7.41 6.67 -2.82
N ARG A 181 6.97 5.47 -2.41
CA ARG A 181 7.49 4.20 -2.97
C ARG A 181 7.12 4.00 -4.43
N ASN A 182 5.87 4.29 -4.82
CA ASN A 182 5.48 4.25 -6.24
C ASN A 182 6.20 5.34 -7.04
N PHE A 183 6.29 6.57 -6.49
CA PHE A 183 7.03 7.66 -7.13
C PHE A 183 8.47 7.25 -7.43
N GLU A 184 9.20 6.76 -6.44
CA GLU A 184 10.60 6.36 -6.56
C GLU A 184 10.78 5.12 -7.46
N ALA A 185 9.84 4.17 -7.44
CA ALA A 185 9.83 3.02 -8.34
C ALA A 185 9.68 3.47 -9.81
N ARG A 186 8.73 4.36 -10.09
CA ARG A 186 8.54 4.88 -11.46
C ARG A 186 9.70 5.75 -11.94
N LEU A 187 10.34 6.49 -11.02
CA LEU A 187 11.57 7.23 -11.31
C LEU A 187 12.72 6.28 -11.68
N LYS A 188 12.92 5.20 -10.91
CA LYS A 188 13.91 4.16 -11.18
C LYS A 188 13.65 3.45 -12.51
N ASP A 189 12.39 3.15 -12.82
CA ASP A 189 11.96 2.54 -14.09
C ASP A 189 12.00 3.51 -15.28
N LYS A 190 12.39 4.78 -15.06
CA LYS A 190 12.44 5.85 -16.06
C LYS A 190 11.08 6.09 -16.75
N THR A 191 9.96 5.82 -16.06
CA THR A 191 8.61 6.16 -16.56
C THR A 191 8.43 7.67 -16.66
N PHE A 192 9.13 8.43 -15.83
CA PHE A 192 9.28 9.88 -15.85
C PHE A 192 10.65 10.26 -15.32
N SER A 193 10.98 11.57 -15.32
CA SER A 193 12.22 12.11 -14.76
C SER A 193 11.96 13.32 -13.86
N MET A 194 12.93 13.69 -13.01
CA MET A 194 12.79 14.80 -12.05
C MET A 194 12.79 16.19 -12.70
N ASP A 195 13.11 16.29 -13.97
CA ASP A 195 12.95 17.52 -14.77
C ASP A 195 11.51 17.74 -15.25
N GLN A 196 10.65 16.72 -15.21
CA GLN A 196 9.23 16.81 -15.55
C GLN A 196 8.33 17.17 -14.35
N VAL A 197 8.77 16.86 -13.13
CA VAL A 197 7.93 17.02 -11.92
C VAL A 197 8.71 17.62 -10.74
N ARG A 198 7.96 18.09 -9.76
CA ARG A 198 8.47 18.57 -8.48
C ARG A 198 7.59 18.08 -7.34
N ILE A 199 8.22 17.70 -6.23
CA ILE A 199 7.54 17.42 -4.96
C ILE A 199 7.45 18.75 -4.20
N ILE A 200 6.23 19.22 -3.94
CA ILE A 200 5.97 20.45 -3.18
C ILE A 200 5.68 20.20 -1.69
N HIS A 201 5.35 18.94 -1.34
CA HIS A 201 5.15 18.54 0.05
C HIS A 201 5.45 17.05 0.24
N LYS A 202 6.05 16.75 1.40
CA LYS A 202 6.29 15.40 1.90
C LYS A 202 5.63 15.28 3.27
N SER A 203 4.76 14.30 3.44
CA SER A 203 4.07 14.04 4.71
C SER A 203 5.03 13.63 5.83
N SER A 204 4.51 13.60 7.07
CA SER A 204 5.12 12.84 8.15
C SER A 204 5.25 11.37 7.77
N SER A 205 6.12 10.65 8.48
CA SER A 205 6.34 9.20 8.31
C SER A 205 5.05 8.41 8.50
N VAL A 206 4.82 7.46 7.59
CA VAL A 206 3.63 6.60 7.55
C VAL A 206 4.04 5.16 7.87
N PRO A 207 3.31 4.44 8.74
CA PRO A 207 3.54 3.02 8.95
C PRO A 207 3.52 2.22 7.64
N PRO A 208 4.38 1.21 7.49
CA PRO A 208 4.53 0.48 6.23
C PRO A 208 3.26 -0.29 5.86
N PRO A 209 3.01 -0.49 4.55
CA PRO A 209 1.96 -1.39 4.09
C PRO A 209 2.26 -2.83 4.53
N PRO A 210 1.39 -3.48 5.33
CA PRO A 210 1.68 -4.80 5.86
C PRO A 210 1.31 -5.94 4.92
N LEU A 211 2.05 -7.03 5.06
CA LEU A 211 1.51 -8.36 4.84
C LEU A 211 0.67 -8.74 6.07
N ALA A 212 -0.52 -9.26 5.81
CA ALA A 212 -1.45 -9.72 6.85
C ALA A 212 -1.99 -11.09 6.49
N TYR A 213 -2.28 -11.90 7.49
CA TYR A 213 -3.03 -13.14 7.31
C TYR A 213 -4.38 -13.08 8.05
N SER A 214 -5.32 -13.90 7.63
CA SER A 214 -6.54 -14.12 8.39
C SER A 214 -6.24 -14.93 9.67
N LYS A 215 -6.77 -14.51 10.81
CA LYS A 215 -6.71 -15.30 12.06
C LYS A 215 -7.42 -16.64 11.96
N ASN A 216 -8.24 -16.86 10.92
CA ASN A 216 -8.89 -18.12 10.65
C ASN A 216 -7.92 -19.20 10.10
N ILE A 217 -6.71 -18.84 9.68
CA ILE A 217 -5.65 -19.80 9.38
C ILE A 217 -5.17 -20.43 10.71
N PRO A 218 -4.92 -21.75 10.76
CA PRO A 218 -4.36 -22.39 11.94
C PRO A 218 -3.09 -21.69 12.45
N LEU A 219 -2.93 -21.55 13.76
CA LEU A 219 -1.82 -20.83 14.36
C LEU A 219 -0.45 -21.35 13.91
N GLU A 220 -0.32 -22.69 13.80
CA GLU A 220 0.91 -23.33 13.32
C GLU A 220 1.26 -22.86 11.90
N ASP A 221 0.28 -22.81 11.00
CA ASP A 221 0.48 -22.39 9.60
C ASP A 221 0.79 -20.88 9.53
N ARG A 222 0.14 -20.04 10.34
CA ARG A 222 0.49 -18.61 10.46
C ARG A 222 1.94 -18.42 10.88
N ASN A 223 2.40 -19.19 11.88
CA ASN A 223 3.78 -19.14 12.36
C ASN A 223 4.78 -19.59 11.29
N LYS A 224 4.46 -20.64 10.51
CA LYS A 224 5.28 -21.09 9.38
C LYS A 224 5.38 -20.02 8.30
N ILE A 225 4.26 -19.43 7.91
CA ILE A 225 4.21 -18.36 6.89
C ILE A 225 5.02 -17.15 7.37
N LYS A 226 4.79 -16.68 8.60
CA LYS A 226 5.51 -15.55 9.18
C LYS A 226 7.02 -15.80 9.19
N LYS A 227 7.46 -16.94 9.69
CA LYS A 227 8.88 -17.32 9.73
C LYS A 227 9.49 -17.34 8.33
N ALA A 228 8.80 -17.98 7.38
CA ALA A 228 9.28 -18.07 5.99
C ALA A 228 9.44 -16.69 5.34
N VAL A 229 8.49 -15.77 5.53
CA VAL A 229 8.57 -14.40 5.00
C VAL A 229 9.72 -13.62 5.64
N LEU A 230 9.88 -13.69 6.97
CA LEU A 230 10.94 -12.96 7.68
C LEU A 230 12.36 -13.47 7.32
N GLU A 231 12.49 -14.75 7.00
CA GLU A 231 13.75 -15.39 6.61
C GLU A 231 14.01 -15.46 5.10
N ALA A 232 13.02 -15.05 4.28
CA ALA A 232 13.08 -15.21 2.82
C ALA A 232 14.33 -14.60 2.18
N HIS A 233 14.82 -13.47 2.69
CA HIS A 233 16.04 -12.81 2.21
C HIS A 233 17.32 -13.67 2.32
N LYS A 234 17.31 -14.71 3.16
CA LYS A 234 18.42 -15.69 3.29
C LYS A 234 18.42 -16.73 2.16
N HIS A 235 17.34 -16.79 1.39
CA HIS A 235 17.09 -17.82 0.37
C HIS A 235 17.04 -17.29 -1.06
N GLY A 236 17.21 -15.98 -1.25
CA GLY A 236 17.26 -15.35 -2.55
C GLY A 236 16.86 -13.89 -2.53
N SER A 237 16.90 -13.26 -3.71
CA SER A 237 16.39 -11.90 -3.89
C SER A 237 14.88 -11.88 -3.68
N ILE A 238 14.42 -10.90 -2.93
CA ILE A 238 12.99 -10.73 -2.62
C ILE A 238 12.50 -9.36 -3.06
N GLY A 239 11.26 -9.32 -3.45
CA GLY A 239 10.57 -8.08 -3.81
C GLY A 239 9.40 -7.78 -2.89
N GLY A 240 8.76 -6.66 -3.14
CA GLY A 240 7.61 -6.16 -2.41
C GLY A 240 7.16 -4.81 -2.94
N TYR A 241 6.37 -4.09 -2.16
CA TYR A 241 5.79 -2.82 -2.58
C TYR A 241 6.83 -1.78 -3.00
N GLY A 242 6.81 -1.46 -4.29
CA GLY A 242 7.73 -0.49 -4.88
C GLY A 242 9.09 -1.09 -5.27
N GLY A 243 9.19 -2.43 -5.42
CA GLY A 243 10.33 -3.13 -6.00
C GLY A 243 11.10 -4.02 -5.03
N GLU A 244 12.43 -4.00 -5.11
CA GLU A 244 13.31 -4.85 -4.33
C GLU A 244 13.25 -4.55 -2.82
N MET A 245 13.31 -5.62 -2.01
CA MET A 245 13.42 -5.56 -0.55
C MET A 245 14.73 -6.17 -0.09
N SER A 246 15.37 -5.55 0.90
CA SER A 246 16.53 -6.15 1.57
C SER A 246 16.11 -7.28 2.51
N HIS A 247 15.04 -7.08 3.25
CA HIS A 247 14.45 -8.06 4.16
C HIS A 247 13.04 -7.65 4.57
N TYR A 248 12.34 -8.55 5.26
CA TYR A 248 11.08 -8.24 5.92
C TYR A 248 11.28 -8.17 7.43
N ILE A 249 10.65 -7.19 8.07
CA ILE A 249 10.59 -7.04 9.53
C ILE A 249 9.22 -7.43 10.05
N GLU A 250 9.16 -7.87 11.30
CA GLU A 250 7.90 -8.07 11.99
C GLU A 250 7.19 -6.74 12.23
N VAL A 251 5.87 -6.72 11.99
CA VAL A 251 4.97 -5.64 12.37
C VAL A 251 3.79 -6.22 13.13
N LYS A 252 3.17 -5.38 13.97
CA LYS A 252 2.04 -5.76 14.83
C LYS A 252 0.84 -4.87 14.56
N ASP A 253 -0.33 -5.31 14.96
CA ASP A 253 -1.57 -4.54 14.83
C ASP A 253 -1.47 -3.15 15.50
N SER A 254 -0.80 -3.07 16.66
CA SER A 254 -0.59 -1.82 17.40
C SER A 254 0.20 -0.76 16.62
N ASP A 255 1.05 -1.14 15.69
CA ASP A 255 1.87 -0.21 14.89
C ASP A 255 1.00 0.67 13.98
N TYR A 256 -0.26 0.26 13.76
CA TYR A 256 -1.25 0.96 12.94
C TYR A 256 -2.23 1.82 13.76
N ASN A 257 -2.06 1.94 15.09
CA ASN A 257 -2.95 2.75 15.92
C ASN A 257 -2.93 4.22 15.52
N VAL A 258 -1.78 4.75 15.14
CA VAL A 258 -1.67 6.12 14.63
C VAL A 258 -2.61 6.37 13.42
N LEU A 259 -2.79 5.40 12.54
CA LEU A 259 -3.73 5.51 11.42
C LEU A 259 -5.19 5.42 11.88
N ARG A 260 -5.49 4.61 12.90
CA ARG A 260 -6.83 4.56 13.52
C ARG A 260 -7.21 5.91 14.12
N ASP A 261 -6.28 6.55 14.83
CA ASP A 261 -6.51 7.86 15.45
C ASP A 261 -6.72 8.94 14.42
N VAL A 262 -5.93 8.94 13.36
CA VAL A 262 -6.09 9.85 12.22
C VAL A 262 -7.46 9.68 11.55
N VAL A 263 -7.92 8.43 11.32
CA VAL A 263 -9.25 8.17 10.75
C VAL A 263 -10.36 8.69 11.65
N LYS A 264 -10.23 8.55 12.98
CA LYS A 264 -11.20 9.09 13.96
C LYS A 264 -11.25 10.62 13.91
N LEU A 265 -10.08 11.28 13.85
CA LEU A 265 -10.00 12.75 13.76
C LEU A 265 -10.68 13.29 12.50
N LEU A 266 -10.39 12.69 11.34
CA LEU A 266 -11.02 13.11 10.08
C LEU A 266 -12.55 12.88 10.06
N LYS A 267 -13.06 11.87 10.76
CA LYS A 267 -14.51 11.66 10.89
C LYS A 267 -15.17 12.73 11.76
N LYS A 268 -14.52 13.15 12.87
CA LYS A 268 -15.04 14.22 13.74
C LYS A 268 -15.10 15.59 13.03
N ASN A 269 -14.17 15.87 12.15
CA ASN A 269 -14.13 17.14 11.42
C ASN A 269 -15.14 17.19 10.24
N LYS A 270 -15.80 16.08 9.94
CA LYS A 270 -16.84 15.99 8.88
C LYS A 270 -18.26 16.02 9.44
N SER A 271 -18.44 15.88 10.76
CA SER A 271 -19.72 16.00 11.48
C SER A 271 -19.90 17.43 12.02
#